data_3b284b4086adc068a4c9a3a2f9612bb4
#
_entry.id   3b284b4086adc068a4c9a3a2f9612bb4
#
_cell.length_a   1.000
_cell.length_b   1.000
_cell.length_c   1.000
_cell.angle_alpha   90.00
_cell.angle_beta   90.00
_cell.angle_gamma   90.00
#
_symmetry.space_group_name_H-M   'P 1'
#
loop_
_entity.id
_entity.type
_entity.pdbx_description
1 polymer ?
#
loop_
_entity_poly.entity_id
_entity_poly.type
_entity_poly.pdbx_seq_one_letter_code
_entity_poly.pdbx_strand_id
1 'polypeptide(L)'
;MALEKTFLKEVNGKEVLLVYLVDTSASMNANNNLGQLCEGLHTLKSELIVDETARHTVKIVLIAYGNDTVVPITEGEVTPDEFIPPQLVGNGNTPMGQAYMVALEFIKRWKKSCSDRKVDYFRPWLVNSTDGIPTDDWSEAARALKDAEEKEQVLSWIMATQGADIDVLKQLSPGQPVLYLRDLDYKSMFLWLSASLGIVSSSDQNGKQPLQKPDRWASRNY
;
A
#
# COMPACT_ATOMS: atom_id res chain seq x y z
N MET A 1 32.96 18.28 -6.34
CA MET A 1 33.09 17.14 -5.41
C MET A 1 32.68 17.44 -3.97
N ALA A 2 32.71 18.67 -3.46
CA ALA A 2 32.27 18.98 -2.09
C ALA A 2 30.75 19.19 -1.97
N LEU A 3 30.08 19.68 -3.01
CA LEU A 3 28.62 19.93 -3.04
C LEU A 3 27.80 18.62 -3.07
N GLU A 4 28.24 17.58 -3.78
CA GLU A 4 27.55 16.28 -3.79
C GLU A 4 27.54 15.58 -2.43
N LYS A 5 28.63 15.71 -1.65
CA LYS A 5 28.68 15.11 -0.31
C LYS A 5 27.79 15.83 0.71
N THR A 6 27.52 17.11 0.52
CA THR A 6 26.60 17.87 1.39
C THR A 6 25.15 17.51 1.08
N PHE A 7 24.77 17.37 -0.19
CA PHE A 7 23.45 16.94 -0.60
C PHE A 7 23.09 15.52 -0.12
N LEU A 8 24.00 14.57 -0.26
CA LEU A 8 23.80 13.18 0.22
C LEU A 8 23.71 13.05 1.76
N LYS A 9 24.12 14.07 2.49
CA LYS A 9 24.07 14.06 3.96
C LYS A 9 22.75 14.60 4.51
N GLU A 10 22.02 15.40 3.73
CA GLU A 10 20.71 15.95 4.10
C GLU A 10 19.52 15.04 3.72
N VAL A 11 19.71 14.07 2.83
CA VAL A 11 18.70 13.08 2.41
C VAL A 11 18.66 11.82 3.32
N ASN A 12 19.26 11.84 4.49
CA ASN A 12 19.04 10.83 5.52
C ASN A 12 17.65 11.02 6.18
N GLY A 13 16.62 11.13 5.34
CA GLY A 13 15.23 11.14 5.77
C GLY A 13 14.82 9.76 6.30
N LYS A 14 13.82 9.76 7.16
CA LYS A 14 13.18 8.52 7.62
C LYS A 14 12.56 7.78 6.44
N GLU A 15 12.77 6.47 6.35
CA GLU A 15 12.13 5.65 5.32
C GLU A 15 10.61 5.53 5.55
N VAL A 16 9.84 5.49 4.46
CA VAL A 16 8.38 5.22 4.45
C VAL A 16 8.15 3.95 3.66
N LEU A 17 7.66 2.90 4.30
CA LEU A 17 7.31 1.66 3.60
C LEU A 17 5.85 1.69 3.16
N LEU A 18 5.61 1.49 1.87
CA LEU A 18 4.33 1.15 1.28
C LEU A 18 4.31 -0.34 0.93
N VAL A 19 3.51 -1.14 1.63
CA VAL A 19 3.15 -2.48 1.20
C VAL A 19 1.79 -2.41 0.51
N TYR A 20 1.76 -2.72 -0.78
CA TYR A 20 0.55 -2.68 -1.57
C TYR A 20 0.10 -4.10 -1.93
N LEU A 21 -1.06 -4.50 -1.42
CA LEU A 21 -1.73 -5.75 -1.75
C LEU A 21 -2.65 -5.54 -2.94
N VAL A 22 -2.53 -6.41 -3.94
CA VAL A 22 -3.36 -6.38 -5.14
C VAL A 22 -4.13 -7.67 -5.25
N ASP A 23 -5.44 -7.57 -5.23
CA ASP A 23 -6.32 -8.66 -5.59
C ASP A 23 -6.17 -8.97 -7.09
N THR A 24 -5.80 -10.19 -7.40
CA THR A 24 -5.73 -10.74 -8.75
C THR A 24 -6.63 -11.96 -8.88
N SER A 25 -7.74 -12.00 -8.14
CA SER A 25 -8.78 -13.01 -8.32
C SER A 25 -9.51 -12.84 -9.65
N ALA A 26 -10.28 -13.85 -10.05
CA ALA A 26 -10.95 -13.86 -11.36
C ALA A 26 -11.93 -12.69 -11.54
N SER A 27 -12.58 -12.22 -10.47
CA SER A 27 -13.53 -11.10 -10.48
C SER A 27 -12.87 -9.77 -10.91
N MET A 28 -11.60 -9.58 -10.58
CA MET A 28 -10.82 -8.37 -10.94
C MET A 28 -10.61 -8.19 -12.46
N ASN A 29 -10.95 -9.18 -13.29
CA ASN A 29 -10.98 -9.00 -14.74
C ASN A 29 -12.20 -8.20 -15.22
N ALA A 30 -13.24 -8.10 -14.40
CA ALA A 30 -14.44 -7.35 -14.77
C ALA A 30 -14.17 -5.86 -14.97
N ASN A 31 -14.85 -5.24 -15.93
CA ASN A 31 -14.81 -3.80 -16.19
C ASN A 31 -13.38 -3.23 -16.38
N ASN A 32 -12.44 -4.04 -16.83
CA ASN A 32 -11.02 -3.66 -16.96
C ASN A 32 -10.39 -3.17 -15.64
N ASN A 33 -10.84 -3.72 -14.51
CA ASN A 33 -10.40 -3.30 -13.18
C ASN A 33 -8.86 -3.41 -13.03
N LEU A 34 -8.27 -4.59 -13.34
CA LEU A 34 -6.81 -4.77 -13.30
C LEU A 34 -6.05 -3.88 -14.29
N GLY A 35 -6.61 -3.63 -15.48
CA GLY A 35 -5.99 -2.73 -16.44
C GLY A 35 -5.86 -1.31 -15.89
N GLN A 36 -6.93 -0.78 -15.30
CA GLN A 36 -6.94 0.54 -14.68
C GLN A 36 -6.03 0.60 -13.44
N LEU A 37 -5.96 -0.49 -12.65
CA LEU A 37 -5.03 -0.60 -11.53
C LEU A 37 -3.57 -0.57 -11.99
N CYS A 38 -3.24 -1.32 -13.05
CA CYS A 38 -1.88 -1.30 -13.63
C CYS A 38 -1.48 0.09 -14.13
N GLU A 39 -2.38 0.80 -14.82
CA GLU A 39 -2.15 2.19 -15.22
C GLU A 39 -1.96 3.11 -14.00
N GLY A 40 -2.72 2.88 -12.95
CA GLY A 40 -2.58 3.59 -11.68
C GLY A 40 -1.21 3.36 -11.02
N LEU A 41 -0.67 2.13 -11.06
CA LEU A 41 0.68 1.84 -10.56
C LEU A 41 1.78 2.60 -11.34
N HIS A 42 1.60 2.81 -12.65
CA HIS A 42 2.48 3.69 -13.43
C HIS A 42 2.37 5.14 -12.96
N THR A 43 1.15 5.62 -12.64
CA THR A 43 0.94 6.94 -12.07
C THR A 43 1.66 7.08 -10.73
N LEU A 44 1.48 6.11 -9.81
CA LEU A 44 2.17 6.10 -8.51
C LEU A 44 3.69 6.25 -8.68
N LYS A 45 4.30 5.42 -9.54
CA LYS A 45 5.73 5.48 -9.82
C LYS A 45 6.14 6.88 -10.29
N SER A 46 5.45 7.41 -11.29
CA SER A 46 5.79 8.69 -11.90
C SER A 46 5.74 9.84 -10.90
N GLU A 47 4.70 9.89 -10.08
CA GLU A 47 4.52 10.92 -9.06
C GLU A 47 5.59 10.84 -7.95
N LEU A 48 5.90 9.62 -7.49
CA LEU A 48 6.94 9.43 -6.47
C LEU A 48 8.33 9.78 -6.98
N ILE A 49 8.61 9.60 -8.28
CA ILE A 49 9.90 10.01 -8.89
C ILE A 49 10.02 11.54 -8.99
N VAL A 50 8.90 12.24 -9.24
CA VAL A 50 8.89 13.71 -9.35
C VAL A 50 9.09 14.38 -7.98
N ASP A 51 8.58 13.78 -6.91
CA ASP A 51 8.84 14.26 -5.54
C ASP A 51 10.23 13.77 -5.09
N GLU A 52 11.21 14.68 -5.06
CA GLU A 52 12.60 14.36 -4.73
C GLU A 52 12.77 13.69 -3.36
N THR A 53 11.99 14.11 -2.35
CA THR A 53 12.03 13.49 -1.03
C THR A 53 11.42 12.09 -1.06
N ALA A 54 10.23 11.94 -1.63
CA ALA A 54 9.56 10.65 -1.73
C ALA A 54 10.37 9.65 -2.57
N ARG A 55 11.00 10.10 -3.64
CA ARG A 55 11.86 9.30 -4.52
C ARG A 55 12.97 8.56 -3.76
N HIS A 56 13.56 9.18 -2.75
CA HIS A 56 14.67 8.61 -1.98
C HIS A 56 14.23 7.88 -0.71
N THR A 57 13.11 8.28 -0.10
CA THR A 57 12.67 7.80 1.20
C THR A 57 11.58 6.74 1.12
N VAL A 58 10.72 6.77 0.10
CA VAL A 58 9.65 5.78 -0.06
C VAL A 58 10.24 4.45 -0.52
N LYS A 59 9.81 3.37 0.13
CA LYS A 59 10.08 1.98 -0.23
C LYS A 59 8.77 1.30 -0.59
N ILE A 60 8.75 0.60 -1.70
CA ILE A 60 7.54 -0.03 -2.26
C ILE A 60 7.70 -1.55 -2.20
N VAL A 61 6.68 -2.23 -1.72
CA VAL A 61 6.50 -3.67 -1.82
C VAL A 61 5.15 -3.92 -2.45
N LEU A 62 5.12 -4.66 -3.55
CA LEU A 62 3.90 -5.08 -4.22
C LEU A 62 3.72 -6.59 -4.04
N ILE A 63 2.56 -6.99 -3.53
CA ILE A 63 2.18 -8.38 -3.32
C ILE A 63 0.85 -8.62 -4.03
N ALA A 64 0.82 -9.54 -4.97
CA ALA A 64 -0.41 -9.98 -5.61
C ALA A 64 -0.96 -11.22 -4.89
N TYR A 65 -2.29 -11.32 -4.82
CA TYR A 65 -2.96 -12.51 -4.29
C TYR A 65 -4.17 -12.88 -5.16
N GLY A 66 -4.23 -14.15 -5.52
CA GLY A 66 -5.25 -14.72 -6.39
C GLY A 66 -4.91 -16.18 -6.68
N ASN A 67 -5.83 -16.94 -7.27
CA ASN A 67 -5.60 -18.34 -7.64
C ASN A 67 -5.03 -19.19 -6.47
N ASP A 68 -5.56 -18.99 -5.27
CA ASP A 68 -5.12 -19.65 -4.02
C ASP A 68 -3.63 -19.44 -3.69
N THR A 69 -3.01 -18.39 -4.22
CA THR A 69 -1.60 -18.07 -4.02
C THR A 69 -1.41 -16.61 -3.60
N VAL A 70 -0.32 -16.38 -2.87
CA VAL A 70 0.15 -15.02 -2.53
C VAL A 70 1.57 -14.89 -3.05
N VAL A 71 1.78 -13.97 -3.97
CA VAL A 71 3.05 -13.83 -4.70
C VAL A 71 3.60 -12.41 -4.51
N PRO A 72 4.77 -12.26 -3.87
CA PRO A 72 5.51 -11.00 -3.92
C PRO A 72 5.92 -10.71 -5.37
N ILE A 73 5.53 -9.55 -5.88
CA ILE A 73 5.89 -9.09 -7.24
C ILE A 73 7.24 -8.39 -7.22
N THR A 74 7.53 -7.66 -6.16
CA THR A 74 8.85 -7.05 -5.95
C THR A 74 9.76 -7.99 -5.15
N GLU A 75 11.03 -8.04 -5.48
CA GLU A 75 12.06 -8.76 -4.70
C GLU A 75 12.47 -7.95 -3.48
N GLY A 76 11.64 -7.99 -2.43
CA GLY A 76 11.80 -7.15 -1.25
C GLY A 76 11.25 -5.74 -1.45
N GLU A 77 11.75 -4.78 -0.66
CA GLU A 77 11.46 -3.37 -0.83
C GLU A 77 12.33 -2.76 -1.94
N VAL A 78 11.68 -1.99 -2.82
CA VAL A 78 12.34 -1.27 -3.92
C VAL A 78 12.09 0.23 -3.80
N THR A 79 12.99 1.04 -4.35
CA THR A 79 12.77 2.49 -4.50
C THR A 79 11.79 2.79 -5.64
N PRO A 80 11.23 4.01 -5.72
CA PRO A 80 10.41 4.41 -6.88
C PRO A 80 11.12 4.26 -8.23
N ASP A 81 12.42 4.49 -8.29
CA ASP A 81 13.23 4.31 -9.52
C ASP A 81 13.29 2.84 -9.95
N GLU A 82 13.50 1.95 -8.99
CA GLU A 82 13.61 0.50 -9.21
C GLU A 82 12.26 -0.17 -9.43
N PHE A 83 11.16 0.44 -8.96
CA PHE A 83 9.83 -0.13 -9.08
C PHE A 83 9.42 -0.28 -10.54
N ILE A 84 9.11 -1.49 -10.97
CA ILE A 84 8.60 -1.82 -12.29
C ILE A 84 7.13 -2.20 -12.15
N PRO A 85 6.17 -1.33 -12.54
CA PRO A 85 4.75 -1.67 -12.52
C PRO A 85 4.48 -2.92 -13.37
N PRO A 86 3.86 -3.97 -12.80
CA PRO A 86 3.63 -5.21 -13.53
C PRO A 86 2.41 -5.12 -14.45
N GLN A 87 2.32 -6.07 -15.39
CA GLN A 87 1.06 -6.45 -16.00
C GLN A 87 0.44 -7.56 -15.17
N LEU A 88 -0.78 -7.37 -14.70
CA LEU A 88 -1.49 -8.31 -13.82
C LEU A 88 -2.61 -9.00 -14.59
N VAL A 89 -2.84 -10.27 -14.26
CA VAL A 89 -3.92 -11.08 -14.83
C VAL A 89 -4.68 -11.73 -13.69
N GLY A 90 -6.01 -11.57 -13.71
CA GLY A 90 -6.89 -12.12 -12.68
C GLY A 90 -7.19 -13.60 -12.93
N ASN A 91 -7.12 -14.42 -11.87
CA ASN A 91 -7.49 -15.81 -11.91
C ASN A 91 -7.86 -16.35 -10.53
N GLY A 92 -8.75 -17.35 -10.49
CA GLY A 92 -9.10 -18.15 -9.31
C GLY A 92 -9.68 -17.37 -8.15
N ASN A 93 -9.35 -17.82 -6.95
CA ASN A 93 -9.91 -17.39 -5.68
C ASN A 93 -9.17 -16.21 -5.04
N THR A 94 -9.65 -15.75 -3.87
CA THR A 94 -9.21 -14.54 -3.17
C THR A 94 -8.61 -14.88 -1.79
N PRO A 95 -7.35 -15.37 -1.69
CA PRO A 95 -6.70 -15.74 -0.42
C PRO A 95 -6.24 -14.49 0.35
N MET A 96 -7.19 -13.64 0.73
CA MET A 96 -6.95 -12.32 1.31
C MET A 96 -6.34 -12.41 2.71
N GLY A 97 -6.82 -13.32 3.54
CA GLY A 97 -6.27 -13.54 4.88
C GLY A 97 -4.79 -13.91 4.84
N GLN A 98 -4.42 -14.83 3.96
CA GLN A 98 -3.02 -15.20 3.74
C GLN A 98 -2.19 -13.99 3.24
N ALA A 99 -2.73 -13.17 2.35
CA ALA A 99 -2.04 -11.99 1.85
C ALA A 99 -1.71 -10.98 2.96
N TYR A 100 -2.66 -10.72 3.85
CA TYR A 100 -2.42 -9.86 5.02
C TYR A 100 -1.37 -10.43 5.96
N MET A 101 -1.37 -11.74 6.23
CA MET A 101 -0.36 -12.37 7.08
C MET A 101 1.03 -12.25 6.47
N VAL A 102 1.18 -12.48 5.16
CA VAL A 102 2.45 -12.29 4.43
C VAL A 102 2.92 -10.84 4.52
N ALA A 103 2.02 -9.87 4.33
CA ALA A 103 2.34 -8.44 4.41
C ALA A 103 2.79 -8.03 5.82
N LEU A 104 2.09 -8.47 6.86
CA LEU A 104 2.43 -8.16 8.25
C LEU A 104 3.79 -8.76 8.65
N GLU A 105 4.08 -9.98 8.22
CA GLU A 105 5.39 -10.60 8.46
C GLU A 105 6.50 -9.87 7.68
N PHE A 106 6.23 -9.40 6.47
CA PHE A 106 7.17 -8.55 5.73
C PHE A 106 7.45 -7.25 6.47
N ILE A 107 6.42 -6.53 6.91
CA ILE A 107 6.56 -5.29 7.68
C ILE A 107 7.40 -5.51 8.94
N LYS A 108 7.16 -6.59 9.67
CA LYS A 108 7.92 -6.93 10.87
C LYS A 108 9.41 -7.16 10.57
N ARG A 109 9.73 -7.90 9.52
CA ARG A 109 11.11 -8.14 9.07
C ARG A 109 11.79 -6.86 8.61
N TRP A 110 11.08 -6.03 7.83
CA TRP A 110 11.59 -4.75 7.36
C TRP A 110 11.93 -3.81 8.52
N LYS A 111 11.05 -3.68 9.53
CA LYS A 111 11.32 -2.88 10.73
C LYS A 111 12.57 -3.36 11.47
N LYS A 112 12.74 -4.68 11.57
CA LYS A 112 13.96 -5.25 12.15
C LYS A 112 15.19 -4.87 11.33
N SER A 113 15.12 -4.97 10.00
CA SER A 113 16.18 -4.54 9.09
C SER A 113 16.52 -3.06 9.26
N CYS A 114 15.52 -2.16 9.37
CA CYS A 114 15.75 -0.74 9.65
C CYS A 114 16.50 -0.54 10.98
N SER A 115 16.09 -1.26 12.03
CA SER A 115 16.77 -1.20 13.35
C SER A 115 18.23 -1.67 13.25
N ASP A 116 18.47 -2.77 12.56
CA ASP A 116 19.83 -3.34 12.38
C ASP A 116 20.72 -2.37 11.56
N ARG A 117 20.16 -1.66 10.58
CA ARG A 117 20.84 -0.63 9.76
C ARG A 117 20.91 0.74 10.45
N LYS A 118 20.23 0.93 11.59
CA LYS A 118 20.07 2.22 12.28
C LYS A 118 19.42 3.30 11.40
N VAL A 119 18.44 2.90 10.62
CA VAL A 119 17.64 3.78 9.78
C VAL A 119 16.31 4.07 10.48
N ASP A 120 16.00 5.35 10.66
CA ASP A 120 14.69 5.76 11.15
C ASP A 120 13.61 5.53 10.08
N TYR A 121 12.39 5.27 10.52
CA TYR A 121 11.26 5.08 9.60
C TYR A 121 9.96 5.67 10.17
N PHE A 122 9.06 5.99 9.27
CA PHE A 122 7.67 6.32 9.60
C PHE A 122 6.83 5.04 9.71
N ARG A 123 5.67 5.15 10.32
CA ARG A 123 4.69 4.07 10.41
C ARG A 123 4.42 3.50 9.00
N PRO A 124 4.67 2.19 8.76
CA PRO A 124 4.43 1.59 7.45
C PRO A 124 2.97 1.66 7.02
N TRP A 125 2.75 1.79 5.73
CA TRP A 125 1.43 1.77 5.12
C TRP A 125 1.16 0.41 4.49
N LEU A 126 0.01 -0.16 4.78
CA LEU A 126 -0.51 -1.38 4.17
C LEU A 126 -1.79 -1.02 3.43
N VAL A 127 -1.73 -1.01 2.11
CA VAL A 127 -2.86 -0.66 1.25
C VAL A 127 -3.31 -1.91 0.50
N ASN A 128 -4.61 -2.18 0.47
CA ASN A 128 -5.20 -3.28 -0.27
C ASN A 128 -6.24 -2.77 -1.26
N SER A 129 -6.19 -3.22 -2.52
CA SER A 129 -7.24 -3.00 -3.52
C SER A 129 -7.90 -4.32 -3.88
N THR A 130 -9.23 -4.39 -3.74
CA THR A 130 -10.03 -5.60 -3.98
C THR A 130 -11.45 -5.29 -4.44
N ASP A 131 -12.02 -6.19 -5.24
CA ASP A 131 -13.45 -6.24 -5.57
C ASP A 131 -14.13 -7.48 -4.95
N GLY A 132 -13.37 -8.26 -4.17
CA GLY A 132 -13.76 -9.59 -3.78
C GLY A 132 -14.20 -9.76 -2.33
N ILE A 133 -14.66 -10.99 -2.09
CA ILE A 133 -14.91 -11.56 -0.79
C ILE A 133 -13.76 -12.53 -0.51
N PRO A 134 -13.11 -12.48 0.67
CA PRO A 134 -12.10 -13.48 1.01
C PRO A 134 -12.64 -14.91 0.87
N THR A 135 -11.87 -15.78 0.27
CA THR A 135 -12.22 -17.20 0.11
C THR A 135 -11.49 -18.12 1.09
N ASP A 136 -10.52 -17.56 1.82
CA ASP A 136 -9.80 -18.22 2.92
C ASP A 136 -10.29 -17.76 4.30
N ASP A 137 -9.79 -18.39 5.37
CA ASP A 137 -10.03 -17.92 6.74
C ASP A 137 -9.16 -16.68 7.03
N TRP A 138 -9.80 -15.53 7.05
CA TRP A 138 -9.18 -14.23 7.34
C TRP A 138 -9.22 -13.82 8.83
N SER A 139 -9.80 -14.64 9.71
CA SER A 139 -10.04 -14.29 11.12
C SER A 139 -8.75 -14.00 11.88
N GLU A 140 -7.69 -14.76 11.61
CA GLU A 140 -6.38 -14.55 12.22
C GLU A 140 -5.75 -13.25 11.71
N ALA A 141 -5.84 -12.99 10.39
CA ALA A 141 -5.35 -11.78 9.76
C ALA A 141 -6.03 -10.52 10.32
N ALA A 142 -7.35 -10.55 10.50
CA ALA A 142 -8.10 -9.44 11.09
C ALA A 142 -7.65 -9.14 12.53
N ARG A 143 -7.43 -10.16 13.36
CA ARG A 143 -6.90 -9.98 14.71
C ARG A 143 -5.48 -9.42 14.72
N ALA A 144 -4.61 -9.97 13.87
CA ALA A 144 -3.22 -9.54 13.78
C ALA A 144 -3.11 -8.08 13.28
N LEU A 145 -3.94 -7.71 12.30
CA LEU A 145 -3.97 -6.35 11.77
C LEU A 145 -4.50 -5.36 12.79
N LYS A 146 -5.58 -5.70 13.50
CA LYS A 146 -6.12 -4.89 14.59
C LYS A 146 -5.08 -4.64 15.68
N ASP A 147 -4.40 -5.68 16.14
CA ASP A 147 -3.32 -5.56 17.13
C ASP A 147 -2.17 -4.68 16.64
N ALA A 148 -1.78 -4.82 15.37
CA ALA A 148 -0.74 -4.00 14.76
C ALA A 148 -1.15 -2.52 14.62
N GLU A 149 -2.41 -2.21 14.31
CA GLU A 149 -2.92 -0.84 14.24
C GLU A 149 -3.05 -0.19 15.63
N GLU A 150 -3.59 -0.91 16.61
CA GLU A 150 -3.70 -0.43 17.99
C GLU A 150 -2.33 -0.11 18.61
N LYS A 151 -1.31 -0.87 18.24
CA LYS A 151 0.10 -0.62 18.63
C LYS A 151 0.82 0.40 17.74
N GLU A 152 0.12 1.08 16.86
CA GLU A 152 0.68 2.02 15.86
C GLU A 152 1.82 1.44 15.00
N GLN A 153 1.79 0.12 14.77
CA GLN A 153 2.82 -0.57 14.01
C GLN A 153 2.62 -0.52 12.50
N VAL A 154 1.39 -0.34 12.06
CA VAL A 154 0.98 -0.23 10.66
C VAL A 154 -0.19 0.74 10.53
N LEU A 155 -0.32 1.40 9.39
CA LEU A 155 -1.51 2.15 8.99
C LEU A 155 -2.12 1.40 7.79
N SER A 156 -3.31 0.82 7.95
CA SER A 156 -3.93 0.06 6.87
C SER A 156 -5.04 0.83 6.17
N TRP A 157 -5.16 0.62 4.86
CA TRP A 157 -6.19 1.18 4.02
C TRP A 157 -6.75 0.10 3.09
N ILE A 158 -8.07 0.05 2.95
CA ILE A 158 -8.72 -0.81 1.96
C ILE A 158 -9.44 0.05 0.94
N MET A 159 -9.08 -0.16 -0.33
CA MET A 159 -9.70 0.43 -1.50
C MET A 159 -10.61 -0.63 -2.11
N ALA A 160 -11.91 -0.53 -1.83
CA ALA A 160 -12.91 -1.47 -2.33
C ALA A 160 -13.46 -0.99 -3.67
N THR A 161 -13.70 -1.91 -4.60
CA THR A 161 -14.40 -1.64 -5.84
C THR A 161 -15.75 -2.34 -5.88
N GLN A 162 -16.46 -2.21 -6.99
CA GLN A 162 -17.79 -2.82 -7.15
C GLN A 162 -17.72 -4.34 -7.00
N GLY A 163 -18.53 -4.90 -6.13
CA GLY A 163 -18.59 -6.34 -5.83
C GLY A 163 -18.05 -6.69 -4.44
N ALA A 164 -17.26 -5.83 -3.83
CA ALA A 164 -16.65 -6.09 -2.52
C ALA A 164 -17.67 -6.20 -1.39
N ASP A 165 -17.47 -7.15 -0.48
CA ASP A 165 -18.22 -7.27 0.77
C ASP A 165 -17.67 -6.28 1.81
N ILE A 166 -18.34 -5.13 1.90
CA ILE A 166 -17.92 -4.04 2.77
C ILE A 166 -17.96 -4.42 4.26
N ASP A 167 -18.88 -5.29 4.68
CA ASP A 167 -18.99 -5.69 6.08
C ASP A 167 -17.84 -6.61 6.52
N VAL A 168 -17.37 -7.45 5.60
CA VAL A 168 -16.13 -8.23 5.81
C VAL A 168 -14.91 -7.30 5.79
N LEU A 169 -14.82 -6.40 4.82
CA LEU A 169 -13.68 -5.51 4.71
C LEU A 169 -13.53 -4.54 5.89
N LYS A 170 -14.64 -4.10 6.50
CA LYS A 170 -14.61 -3.31 7.75
C LYS A 170 -13.94 -4.05 8.91
N GLN A 171 -14.07 -5.37 8.96
CA GLN A 171 -13.41 -6.18 10.00
C GLN A 171 -11.90 -6.31 9.74
N LEU A 172 -11.49 -6.18 8.47
CA LEU A 172 -10.08 -6.13 8.04
C LEU A 172 -9.51 -4.69 8.00
N SER A 173 -10.27 -3.66 8.41
CA SER A 173 -9.79 -2.28 8.48
C SER A 173 -10.33 -1.59 9.73
N PRO A 174 -9.93 -2.04 10.92
CA PRO A 174 -10.54 -1.59 12.18
C PRO A 174 -10.21 -0.13 12.52
N GLY A 175 -9.10 0.41 12.03
CA GLY A 175 -8.61 1.75 12.36
C GLY A 175 -8.91 2.81 11.30
N GLN A 176 -9.28 2.41 10.08
CA GLN A 176 -9.55 3.33 8.97
C GLN A 176 -10.84 2.94 8.25
N PRO A 177 -11.56 3.91 7.65
CA PRO A 177 -12.74 3.59 6.85
C PRO A 177 -12.33 2.83 5.58
N VAL A 178 -13.15 1.86 5.19
CA VAL A 178 -13.05 1.27 3.84
C VAL A 178 -13.42 2.34 2.82
N LEU A 179 -12.54 2.62 1.87
CA LEU A 179 -12.73 3.59 0.82
C LEU A 179 -13.29 2.90 -0.42
N TYR A 180 -14.49 3.25 -0.83
CA TYR A 180 -15.09 2.71 -2.04
C TYR A 180 -14.65 3.53 -3.25
N LEU A 181 -13.93 2.91 -4.17
CA LEU A 181 -13.39 3.54 -5.37
C LEU A 181 -14.51 3.78 -6.39
N ARG A 182 -14.75 5.04 -6.74
CA ARG A 182 -15.78 5.43 -7.73
C ARG A 182 -15.23 5.21 -9.13
N ASP A 183 -16.04 4.60 -9.99
CA ASP A 183 -15.75 4.44 -11.42
C ASP A 183 -14.34 3.88 -11.71
N LEU A 184 -13.80 3.08 -10.79
CA LEU A 184 -12.43 2.54 -10.85
C LEU A 184 -11.35 3.63 -11.04
N ASP A 185 -11.55 4.82 -10.43
CA ASP A 185 -10.61 5.94 -10.54
C ASP A 185 -9.31 5.70 -9.77
N TYR A 186 -8.60 4.66 -10.16
CA TYR A 186 -7.27 4.31 -9.61
C TYR A 186 -6.26 5.43 -9.82
N LYS A 187 -6.37 6.17 -10.93
CA LYS A 187 -5.46 7.29 -11.19
C LYS A 187 -5.52 8.32 -10.07
N SER A 188 -6.71 8.81 -9.74
CA SER A 188 -6.87 9.79 -8.65
C SER A 188 -6.51 9.20 -7.28
N MET A 189 -6.80 7.91 -7.05
CA MET A 189 -6.39 7.21 -5.84
C MET A 189 -4.86 7.18 -5.71
N PHE A 190 -4.12 6.84 -6.76
CA PHE A 190 -2.66 6.80 -6.71
C PHE A 190 -2.02 8.18 -6.65
N LEU A 191 -2.63 9.20 -7.25
CA LEU A 191 -2.24 10.61 -7.05
C LEU A 191 -2.39 11.01 -5.57
N TRP A 192 -3.49 10.63 -4.93
CA TRP A 192 -3.70 10.87 -3.50
C TRP A 192 -2.70 10.10 -2.65
N LEU A 193 -2.42 8.85 -2.98
CA LEU A 193 -1.49 8.00 -2.25
C LEU A 193 -0.06 8.55 -2.33
N SER A 194 0.42 8.91 -3.52
CA SER A 194 1.75 9.49 -3.72
C SER A 194 1.90 10.83 -3.00
N ALA A 195 0.92 11.74 -3.13
CA ALA A 195 0.94 13.01 -2.42
C ALA A 195 0.95 12.82 -0.89
N SER A 196 0.19 11.85 -0.38
CA SER A 196 0.16 11.52 1.05
C SER A 196 1.49 10.96 1.56
N LEU A 197 2.14 10.10 0.78
CA LEU A 197 3.48 9.58 1.08
C LEU A 197 4.53 10.71 1.04
N GLY A 198 4.45 11.64 0.08
CA GLY A 198 5.30 12.82 0.00
C GLY A 198 5.17 13.72 1.23
N ILE A 199 3.94 13.96 1.71
CA ILE A 199 3.70 14.73 2.94
C ILE A 199 4.34 14.04 4.15
N VAL A 200 4.16 12.72 4.29
CA VAL A 200 4.73 11.95 5.40
C VAL A 200 6.25 11.97 5.33
N SER A 201 6.84 11.72 4.17
CA SER A 201 8.30 11.66 3.97
C SER A 201 9.00 13.00 4.24
N SER A 202 8.30 14.12 4.03
CA SER A 202 8.81 15.48 4.25
C SER A 202 8.55 16.02 5.66
N SER A 203 7.88 15.25 6.54
CA SER A 203 7.50 15.73 7.87
C SER A 203 8.64 15.57 8.89
N ASP A 204 8.92 16.64 9.63
CA ASP A 204 9.92 16.64 10.72
C ASP A 204 9.45 15.88 11.98
N GLN A 205 8.16 15.63 12.12
CA GLN A 205 7.53 15.02 13.29
C GLN A 205 6.71 13.79 12.91
N ASN A 206 6.85 12.72 13.70
CA ASN A 206 6.07 11.46 13.82
C ASN A 206 4.86 11.21 12.89
N GLY A 207 4.84 11.72 11.67
CA GLY A 207 3.84 11.40 10.64
C GLY A 207 2.39 11.83 10.93
N LYS A 208 2.14 12.67 11.94
CA LYS A 208 0.79 13.17 12.29
C LYS A 208 0.34 14.37 11.45
N GLN A 209 0.72 14.42 10.20
CA GLN A 209 0.20 15.44 9.28
C GLN A 209 -1.19 15.02 8.78
N PRO A 210 -2.17 15.95 8.67
CA PRO A 210 -3.47 15.61 8.13
C PRO A 210 -3.33 15.25 6.65
N LEU A 211 -3.68 14.01 6.32
CA LEU A 211 -3.73 13.56 4.93
C LEU A 211 -4.85 14.28 4.18
N GLN A 212 -4.67 14.47 2.88
CA GLN A 212 -5.73 15.00 2.03
C GLN A 212 -6.95 14.07 2.09
N LYS A 213 -8.15 14.67 2.09
CA LYS A 213 -9.38 13.87 2.10
C LYS A 213 -9.58 13.22 0.74
N PRO A 214 -10.00 11.94 0.67
CA PRO A 214 -10.26 11.24 -0.58
C PRO A 214 -11.63 11.59 -1.17
N ASP A 215 -12.00 12.88 -1.23
CA ASP A 215 -13.38 13.34 -1.44
C ASP A 215 -13.89 13.18 -2.88
N ARG A 216 -12.99 13.05 -3.87
CA ARG A 216 -13.37 13.01 -5.29
C ARG A 216 -13.46 11.60 -5.85
N TRP A 217 -12.47 10.77 -5.57
CA TRP A 217 -12.31 9.44 -6.16
C TRP A 217 -12.89 8.31 -5.28
N ALA A 218 -13.15 8.57 -4.01
CA ALA A 218 -13.74 7.58 -3.12
C ALA A 218 -14.99 8.10 -2.40
N SER A 219 -15.87 7.17 -2.02
CA SER A 219 -16.90 7.37 -1.01
C SER A 219 -16.53 6.58 0.25
N ARG A 220 -16.85 7.15 1.42
CA ARG A 220 -16.77 6.41 2.69
C ARG A 220 -18.09 5.68 2.87
N ASN A 221 -18.02 4.38 3.01
CA ASN A 221 -19.16 3.62 3.51
C ASN A 221 -19.10 3.65 5.05
N TYR A 222 -20.04 4.37 5.64
CA TYR A 222 -20.26 4.45 7.08
C TYR A 222 -21.01 3.23 7.58
#